data_9a82b9f7fb2ffe5ee0c2d57c65606638
#
_entry.id   9a82b9f7fb2ffe5ee0c2d57c65606638
#
_cell.length_a   1.000
_cell.length_b   1.000
_cell.length_c   1.000
_cell.angle_alpha   90.00
_cell.angle_beta   90.00
_cell.angle_gamma   90.00
#
_symmetry.space_group_name_H-M   'P 1'
#
loop_
_entity.id
_entity.type
_entity.pdbx_description
1 polymer ?
#
loop_
_entity_poly.entity_id
_entity_poly.type
_entity_poly.pdbx_seq_one_letter_code
_entity_poly.pdbx_strand_id
1 'polypeptide(L)'
;MRLASCFLILLVAVLINMPAKAQKTKNKPTPNQAQLENLAARFAPTPLRVDTSKLSPGDQQALVRLIEAARLLDNVFLRQYWSGNIALYDKLQKDKTPLGKARLHYFWINKSPWSQIDGYEAFLPGVPSQKPLGANFYPQDMTKEEFERWVGSLPEKDQTTAKGFFSVIRRNGKDLTIVPYSEEYKDDLSKAAGLLKEAASLTDNDSLKKFLSSRADAFLSDDYYESDLAWMDLNAPLDITIGPYETYNDELFGYKASFESYINLRDEEESVKLDAFTKHLQEIEDHLPLDPQYRNARLGAAAPIRVVDQIISSGDGAHGVQTAAYNLPNDDRVVQQKGSKRVMLENVQEAKFKSVLLPIARKTLSQEAMVDVSFESFFTFILAHELMHGLGPHQIQLQGRDTTPRAELKDLYSAIEECKADVTGLFALQYMMDHAKEMDMGKVLPSDEAAERQLYTTYLASIFRSLRFGISEAHGKGMAIQFNYLFDKGAIERKNDTFSINVDKIKQAVIDLDRELLTVEALGNYQGAKKMLDELGVIRPPLRKALDGLEGIPTDIEPIFVTADELTPVAKAELAPVKAKHRKK
;
A
#
# COMPACT_ATOMS: atom_id res chain seq x y z
N MET A 1 -37.90 26.26 42.80
CA MET A 1 -37.45 26.36 44.22
C MET A 1 -36.95 25.02 44.67
N ARG A 2 -35.76 25.01 45.21
CA ARG A 2 -34.94 23.95 45.82
C ARG A 2 -33.97 23.23 44.89
N LEU A 3 -32.79 23.72 44.98
CA LEU A 3 -31.39 23.28 45.05
C LEU A 3 -31.20 21.94 45.76
N ALA A 4 -30.38 21.08 45.20
CA ALA A 4 -29.49 20.12 45.91
C ALA A 4 -28.37 19.79 44.93
N SER A 5 -27.29 20.37 45.05
CA SER A 5 -25.98 20.10 45.64
C SER A 5 -25.22 18.98 44.93
N CYS A 6 -24.27 19.42 44.10
CA CYS A 6 -23.14 18.65 43.58
C CYS A 6 -22.23 18.14 44.69
N PHE A 7 -21.83 16.88 44.66
CA PHE A 7 -20.59 16.41 45.28
C PHE A 7 -19.60 16.04 44.18
N LEU A 8 -18.65 16.93 44.00
CA LEU A 8 -17.47 16.75 43.16
C LEU A 8 -16.42 15.99 43.99
N ILE A 9 -16.18 14.74 43.70
CA ILE A 9 -15.03 14.02 44.26
C ILE A 9 -13.86 14.25 43.33
N LEU A 10 -12.96 15.11 43.76
CA LEU A 10 -11.66 15.36 43.14
C LEU A 10 -10.74 14.19 43.49
N LEU A 11 -10.52 13.27 42.55
CA LEU A 11 -9.44 12.29 42.66
C LEU A 11 -8.17 12.95 42.12
N VAL A 12 -7.32 13.41 43.01
CA VAL A 12 -5.96 13.89 42.69
C VAL A 12 -5.11 12.67 42.38
N ALA A 13 -4.93 12.38 41.10
CA ALA A 13 -3.92 11.43 40.63
C ALA A 13 -2.55 12.11 40.74
N VAL A 14 -1.78 11.75 41.74
CA VAL A 14 -0.35 12.09 41.85
C VAL A 14 0.37 11.32 40.76
N LEU A 15 0.61 11.94 39.61
CA LEU A 15 1.53 11.48 38.58
C LEU A 15 2.95 11.58 39.15
N ILE A 16 3.49 10.45 39.60
CA ILE A 16 4.91 10.30 39.87
C ILE A 16 5.63 10.40 38.54
N ASN A 17 6.21 11.56 38.25
CA ASN A 17 7.17 11.75 37.16
C ASN A 17 8.40 10.90 37.48
N MET A 18 8.43 9.66 37.00
CA MET A 18 9.68 8.92 36.88
C MET A 18 10.41 9.46 35.62
N PRO A 19 11.63 10.00 35.77
CA PRO A 19 12.40 10.34 34.59
C PRO A 19 12.62 9.05 33.76
N ALA A 20 12.18 9.05 32.52
CA ALA A 20 12.51 7.99 31.57
C ALA A 20 14.04 7.88 31.53
N LYS A 21 14.58 6.82 32.14
CA LYS A 21 15.99 6.49 31.97
C LYS A 21 16.21 6.28 30.48
N ALA A 22 16.89 7.24 29.85
CA ALA A 22 17.42 7.05 28.50
C ALA A 22 18.20 5.73 28.51
N GLN A 23 17.59 4.72 27.91
CA GLN A 23 18.22 3.42 27.71
C GLN A 23 19.36 3.71 26.74
N LYS A 24 20.60 3.69 27.20
CA LYS A 24 21.78 3.76 26.33
C LYS A 24 21.67 2.59 25.35
N THR A 25 21.14 2.85 24.17
CA THR A 25 21.20 1.88 23.05
C THR A 25 22.66 1.59 22.82
N LYS A 26 23.09 0.37 23.10
CA LYS A 26 24.40 -0.12 22.69
C LYS A 26 24.43 0.08 21.18
N ASN A 27 25.35 0.91 20.67
CA ASN A 27 25.55 1.08 19.26
C ASN A 27 25.74 -0.32 18.63
N LYS A 28 24.73 -0.79 17.90
CA LYS A 28 24.91 -2.01 17.09
C LYS A 28 26.06 -1.74 16.11
N PRO A 29 26.96 -2.68 15.89
CA PRO A 29 28.01 -2.50 14.90
C PRO A 29 27.36 -2.30 13.51
N THR A 30 27.86 -1.34 12.75
CA THR A 30 27.41 -1.10 11.39
C THR A 30 27.57 -2.38 10.55
N PRO A 31 26.58 -2.78 9.75
CA PRO A 31 26.64 -3.99 8.95
C PRO A 31 27.87 -4.03 8.03
N ASN A 32 28.54 -5.17 7.98
CA ASN A 32 29.59 -5.44 7.00
C ASN A 32 29.00 -5.77 5.62
N GLN A 33 29.86 -6.00 4.60
CA GLN A 33 29.44 -6.28 3.23
C GLN A 33 28.45 -7.45 3.15
N ALA A 34 28.80 -8.61 3.74
CA ALA A 34 27.95 -9.81 3.68
C ALA A 34 26.59 -9.60 4.37
N GLN A 35 26.57 -8.84 5.45
CA GLN A 35 25.31 -8.48 6.14
C GLN A 35 24.43 -7.57 5.28
N LEU A 36 25.02 -6.57 4.60
CA LEU A 36 24.28 -5.69 3.68
C LEU A 36 23.75 -6.46 2.46
N GLU A 37 24.54 -7.37 1.91
CA GLU A 37 24.09 -8.24 0.81
C GLU A 37 22.94 -9.14 1.23
N ASN A 38 22.95 -9.68 2.46
CA ASN A 38 21.83 -10.46 3.01
C ASN A 38 20.58 -9.59 3.26
N LEU A 39 20.76 -8.33 3.69
CA LEU A 39 19.65 -7.39 3.86
C LEU A 39 19.03 -7.03 2.50
N ALA A 40 19.84 -6.77 1.49
CA ALA A 40 19.36 -6.50 0.13
C ALA A 40 18.68 -7.73 -0.51
N ALA A 41 19.16 -8.95 -0.23
CA ALA A 41 18.58 -10.19 -0.75
C ALA A 41 17.14 -10.46 -0.27
N ARG A 42 16.65 -9.71 0.71
CA ARG A 42 15.24 -9.72 1.09
C ARG A 42 14.32 -9.07 0.02
N PHE A 43 14.91 -8.34 -0.91
CA PHE A 43 14.24 -7.76 -2.07
C PHE A 43 14.74 -8.49 -3.32
N ALA A 44 13.87 -9.31 -3.92
CA ALA A 44 14.25 -10.11 -5.10
C ALA A 44 14.41 -9.23 -6.34
N PRO A 45 15.60 -9.13 -6.96
CA PRO A 45 15.75 -8.39 -8.21
C PRO A 45 14.85 -8.98 -9.29
N THR A 46 13.86 -8.19 -9.76
CA THR A 46 12.82 -8.67 -10.68
C THR A 46 12.70 -7.74 -11.88
N PRO A 47 13.07 -8.20 -13.10
CA PRO A 47 12.88 -7.42 -14.32
C PRO A 47 11.38 -7.22 -14.60
N LEU A 48 10.95 -5.97 -14.71
CA LEU A 48 9.63 -5.58 -15.20
C LEU A 48 9.78 -5.06 -16.63
N ARG A 49 9.12 -5.74 -17.56
CA ARG A 49 9.09 -5.36 -18.98
C ARG A 49 7.64 -5.23 -19.43
N VAL A 50 7.32 -4.10 -20.03
CA VAL A 50 5.99 -3.79 -20.57
C VAL A 50 6.10 -3.61 -22.09
N ASP A 51 5.20 -4.23 -22.83
CA ASP A 51 5.13 -4.06 -24.29
C ASP A 51 4.39 -2.77 -24.64
N THR A 52 5.13 -1.76 -25.08
CA THR A 52 4.60 -0.44 -25.46
C THR A 52 4.38 -0.31 -26.98
N SER A 53 4.49 -1.40 -27.73
CA SER A 53 4.41 -1.38 -29.22
C SER A 53 3.03 -0.97 -29.74
N LYS A 54 1.98 -1.16 -28.93
CA LYS A 54 0.59 -0.78 -29.27
C LYS A 54 0.29 0.71 -29.06
N LEU A 55 1.17 1.46 -28.39
CA LEU A 55 1.00 2.90 -28.22
C LEU A 55 1.12 3.63 -29.55
N SER A 56 0.38 4.73 -29.71
CA SER A 56 0.53 5.63 -30.84
C SER A 56 1.97 6.20 -30.90
N PRO A 57 2.46 6.62 -32.05
CA PRO A 57 3.78 7.27 -32.13
C PRO A 57 3.91 8.50 -31.24
N GLY A 58 2.81 9.26 -31.04
CA GLY A 58 2.76 10.40 -30.13
C GLY A 58 2.88 9.96 -28.67
N ASP A 59 2.13 8.93 -28.26
CA ASP A 59 2.18 8.40 -26.89
C ASP A 59 3.53 7.74 -26.58
N GLN A 60 4.19 7.08 -27.56
CA GLN A 60 5.55 6.57 -27.38
C GLN A 60 6.56 7.69 -27.08
N GLN A 61 6.45 8.82 -27.77
CA GLN A 61 7.30 10.00 -27.51
C GLN A 61 6.94 10.66 -26.18
N ALA A 62 5.65 10.77 -25.86
CA ALA A 62 5.18 11.29 -24.58
C ALA A 62 5.71 10.44 -23.41
N LEU A 63 5.69 9.10 -23.54
CA LEU A 63 6.21 8.16 -22.56
C LEU A 63 7.67 8.44 -22.19
N VAL A 64 8.53 8.74 -23.18
CA VAL A 64 9.94 9.11 -22.91
C VAL A 64 10.01 10.33 -21.98
N ARG A 65 9.22 11.38 -22.25
CA ARG A 65 9.19 12.59 -21.40
C ARG A 65 8.63 12.31 -20.01
N LEU A 66 7.64 11.42 -19.90
CA LEU A 66 7.06 11.01 -18.62
C LEU A 66 8.05 10.22 -17.76
N ILE A 67 8.84 9.32 -18.36
CA ILE A 67 9.90 8.60 -17.65
C ILE A 67 10.98 9.58 -17.14
N GLU A 68 11.37 10.56 -17.97
CA GLU A 68 12.33 11.58 -17.57
C GLU A 68 11.78 12.43 -16.40
N ALA A 69 10.50 12.83 -16.44
CA ALA A 69 9.85 13.56 -15.35
C ALA A 69 9.78 12.72 -14.06
N ALA A 70 9.40 11.44 -14.17
CA ALA A 70 9.35 10.52 -13.05
C ALA A 70 10.69 10.43 -12.31
N ARG A 71 11.80 10.29 -13.05
CA ARG A 71 13.15 10.19 -12.47
C ARG A 71 13.60 11.44 -11.70
N LEU A 72 13.09 12.62 -12.04
CA LEU A 72 13.37 13.84 -11.26
C LEU A 72 12.77 13.78 -9.86
N LEU A 73 11.65 13.06 -9.69
CA LEU A 73 10.98 12.93 -8.40
C LEU A 73 11.77 12.07 -7.39
N ASP A 74 12.67 11.21 -7.82
CA ASP A 74 13.62 10.55 -6.91
C ASP A 74 14.48 11.57 -6.14
N ASN A 75 14.95 12.64 -6.84
CA ASN A 75 15.74 13.68 -6.19
C ASN A 75 14.91 14.49 -5.19
N VAL A 76 13.64 14.77 -5.55
CA VAL A 76 12.71 15.47 -4.64
C VAL A 76 12.47 14.62 -3.42
N PHE A 77 12.14 13.35 -3.59
CA PHE A 77 11.86 12.41 -2.49
C PHE A 77 13.07 12.21 -1.57
N LEU A 78 14.28 12.03 -2.11
CA LEU A 78 15.50 11.93 -1.30
C LEU A 78 15.66 13.13 -0.38
N ARG A 79 15.34 14.36 -0.87
CA ARG A 79 15.36 15.58 -0.05
C ARG A 79 14.21 15.65 0.96
N GLN A 80 13.02 15.15 0.60
CA GLN A 80 11.87 15.07 1.52
C GLN A 80 12.12 14.09 2.65
N TYR A 81 12.76 12.96 2.36
CA TYR A 81 12.95 11.90 3.34
C TYR A 81 13.97 12.28 4.42
N TRP A 82 15.10 12.88 4.01
CA TRP A 82 16.13 13.35 4.95
C TRP A 82 17.06 14.39 4.31
N SER A 83 17.38 15.44 5.06
CA SER A 83 18.25 16.54 4.59
C SER A 83 19.66 16.09 4.20
N GLY A 84 20.17 15.00 4.78
CA GLY A 84 21.49 14.45 4.50
C GLY A 84 21.55 13.48 3.32
N ASN A 85 20.41 13.07 2.74
CA ASN A 85 20.34 11.99 1.75
C ASN A 85 21.14 12.28 0.47
N ILE A 86 21.03 13.47 -0.10
CA ILE A 86 21.74 13.81 -1.34
C ILE A 86 23.25 13.73 -1.13
N ALA A 87 23.77 14.36 -0.08
CA ALA A 87 25.20 14.35 0.21
C ALA A 87 25.72 12.91 0.52
N LEU A 88 24.89 12.10 1.19
CA LEU A 88 25.19 10.70 1.47
C LEU A 88 25.20 9.88 0.18
N TYR A 89 24.21 10.04 -0.68
CA TYR A 89 24.12 9.36 -1.97
C TYR A 89 25.33 9.66 -2.86
N ASP A 90 25.69 10.93 -3.00
CA ASP A 90 26.88 11.36 -3.74
C ASP A 90 28.18 10.75 -3.19
N LYS A 91 28.28 10.63 -1.87
CA LYS A 91 29.42 9.96 -1.21
C LYS A 91 29.44 8.46 -1.51
N LEU A 92 28.28 7.78 -1.43
CA LEU A 92 28.16 6.35 -1.69
C LEU A 92 28.46 6.03 -3.15
N GLN A 93 28.04 6.85 -4.10
CA GLN A 93 28.36 6.69 -5.52
C GLN A 93 29.86 6.74 -5.82
N LYS A 94 30.64 7.47 -5.04
CA LYS A 94 32.08 7.59 -5.19
C LYS A 94 32.85 6.41 -4.61
N ASP A 95 32.27 5.66 -3.66
CA ASP A 95 32.91 4.50 -3.04
C ASP A 95 32.73 3.24 -3.91
N LYS A 96 33.77 2.93 -4.70
CA LYS A 96 33.78 1.76 -5.62
C LYS A 96 34.22 0.46 -4.97
N THR A 97 34.51 0.45 -3.67
CA THR A 97 34.84 -0.77 -2.92
C THR A 97 33.65 -1.73 -2.89
N PRO A 98 33.89 -3.05 -2.69
CA PRO A 98 32.76 -4.00 -2.53
C PRO A 98 31.78 -3.61 -1.42
N LEU A 99 32.30 -3.12 -0.28
CA LEU A 99 31.46 -2.61 0.81
C LEU A 99 30.70 -1.34 0.40
N GLY A 100 31.35 -0.41 -0.32
CA GLY A 100 30.71 0.80 -0.84
C GLY A 100 29.58 0.48 -1.80
N LYS A 101 29.77 -0.47 -2.71
CA LYS A 101 28.72 -0.95 -3.64
C LYS A 101 27.55 -1.59 -2.88
N ALA A 102 27.79 -2.43 -1.87
CA ALA A 102 26.73 -3.01 -1.05
C ALA A 102 25.94 -1.94 -0.26
N ARG A 103 26.65 -0.91 0.26
CA ARG A 103 26.00 0.24 0.93
C ARG A 103 25.13 1.06 -0.02
N LEU A 104 25.63 1.36 -1.21
CA LEU A 104 24.90 2.11 -2.24
C LEU A 104 23.66 1.34 -2.68
N HIS A 105 23.78 0.04 -2.93
CA HIS A 105 22.69 -0.81 -3.36
C HIS A 105 21.57 -0.82 -2.30
N TYR A 106 21.89 -1.12 -1.04
CA TYR A 106 20.87 -1.18 0.01
C TYR A 106 20.30 0.21 0.36
N PHE A 107 21.11 1.28 0.23
CA PHE A 107 20.61 2.66 0.30
C PHE A 107 19.60 2.94 -0.81
N TRP A 108 19.88 2.51 -2.05
CA TRP A 108 18.99 2.80 -3.18
C TRP A 108 17.65 2.07 -3.07
N ILE A 109 17.65 0.82 -2.61
CA ILE A 109 16.40 0.09 -2.30
C ILE A 109 15.53 0.88 -1.31
N ASN A 110 16.14 1.42 -0.24
CA ASN A 110 15.42 2.13 0.82
C ASN A 110 15.33 3.65 0.61
N LYS A 111 15.94 4.21 -0.44
CA LYS A 111 16.06 5.67 -0.68
C LYS A 111 16.59 6.44 0.55
N SER A 112 17.27 5.77 1.48
CA SER A 112 17.67 6.31 2.78
C SER A 112 18.68 5.39 3.48
N PRO A 113 19.32 5.84 4.58
CA PRO A 113 20.16 4.98 5.43
C PRO A 113 19.36 4.13 6.44
N TRP A 114 18.03 4.08 6.37
CA TRP A 114 17.14 3.30 7.24
C TRP A 114 16.25 2.38 6.43
N SER A 115 15.87 1.24 7.01
CA SER A 115 14.95 0.30 6.38
C SER A 115 13.66 0.18 7.18
N GLN A 116 12.53 0.37 6.52
CA GLN A 116 11.19 0.24 7.11
C GLN A 116 10.98 -1.15 7.72
N ILE A 117 11.38 -2.21 7.01
CA ILE A 117 11.21 -3.59 7.48
C ILE A 117 12.13 -3.96 8.65
N ASP A 118 13.06 -3.07 9.03
CA ASP A 118 13.91 -3.19 10.21
C ASP A 118 13.59 -2.13 11.28
N GLY A 119 12.37 -1.57 11.26
CA GLY A 119 11.94 -0.57 12.23
C GLY A 119 12.71 0.74 12.15
N TYR A 120 13.18 1.12 10.96
CA TYR A 120 13.93 2.34 10.68
C TYR A 120 15.26 2.47 11.45
N GLU A 121 15.87 1.35 11.87
CA GLU A 121 17.24 1.36 12.40
C GLU A 121 18.25 1.71 11.29
N ALA A 122 19.24 2.54 11.64
CA ALA A 122 20.28 2.94 10.70
C ALA A 122 21.22 1.77 10.36
N PHE A 123 21.45 1.53 9.07
CA PHE A 123 22.40 0.55 8.57
C PHE A 123 23.70 1.17 8.00
N LEU A 124 23.79 2.50 7.97
CA LEU A 124 24.99 3.24 7.56
C LEU A 124 25.60 4.02 8.73
N PRO A 125 26.94 4.19 8.76
CA PRO A 125 27.58 4.97 9.81
C PRO A 125 27.45 6.47 9.56
N GLY A 126 27.45 7.26 10.64
CA GLY A 126 27.47 8.72 10.58
C GLY A 126 26.12 9.38 10.25
N VAL A 127 25.05 8.64 10.44
CA VAL A 127 23.66 9.12 10.29
C VAL A 127 22.93 8.99 11.64
N PRO A 128 21.78 9.65 11.84
CA PRO A 128 20.93 9.43 13.01
C PRO A 128 20.59 7.95 13.18
N SER A 129 20.54 7.43 14.41
CA SER A 129 20.26 6.01 14.70
C SER A 129 18.86 5.55 14.29
N GLN A 130 17.93 6.49 14.18
CA GLN A 130 16.54 6.31 13.73
C GLN A 130 16.19 7.38 12.71
N LYS A 131 15.27 7.08 11.80
CA LYS A 131 14.66 8.05 10.89
C LYS A 131 14.03 9.18 11.70
N PRO A 132 14.24 10.46 11.34
CA PRO A 132 13.51 11.57 11.96
C PRO A 132 12.00 11.43 11.71
N LEU A 133 11.17 11.52 12.76
CA LEU A 133 9.71 11.35 12.66
C LEU A 133 9.06 12.31 11.66
N GLY A 134 9.52 13.56 11.59
CA GLY A 134 9.02 14.55 10.64
C GLY A 134 9.74 14.51 9.28
N ALA A 135 10.53 13.46 9.01
CA ALA A 135 11.39 13.40 7.82
C ALA A 135 12.20 14.71 7.63
N ASN A 136 12.24 15.28 6.44
CA ASN A 136 12.78 16.64 6.20
C ASN A 136 11.66 17.65 5.89
N PHE A 137 10.44 17.39 6.34
CA PHE A 137 9.34 18.35 6.21
C PHE A 137 9.39 19.44 7.28
N TYR A 138 10.08 19.18 8.39
CA TYR A 138 10.23 20.07 9.54
C TYR A 138 11.69 20.22 9.94
N PRO A 139 12.04 21.33 10.68
CA PRO A 139 13.34 21.41 11.33
C PRO A 139 13.57 20.25 12.28
N GLN A 140 14.76 19.64 12.26
CA GLN A 140 15.08 18.47 13.09
C GLN A 140 15.01 18.72 14.59
N ASP A 141 15.20 19.98 15.01
CA ASP A 141 15.15 20.43 16.40
C ASP A 141 13.76 20.90 16.85
N MET A 142 12.75 20.90 15.95
CA MET A 142 11.40 21.33 16.24
C MET A 142 10.65 20.31 17.10
N THR A 143 9.92 20.75 18.12
CA THR A 143 9.01 19.91 18.89
C THR A 143 7.57 20.06 18.41
N LYS A 144 6.71 19.10 18.74
CA LYS A 144 5.26 19.17 18.44
C LYS A 144 4.63 20.41 19.09
N GLU A 145 4.96 20.67 20.35
CA GLU A 145 4.43 21.78 21.13
C GLU A 145 4.90 23.14 20.59
N GLU A 146 6.11 23.21 20.04
CA GLU A 146 6.59 24.40 19.35
C GLU A 146 5.76 24.68 18.09
N PHE A 147 5.58 23.67 17.25
CA PHE A 147 4.79 23.76 16.03
C PHE A 147 3.34 24.17 16.32
N GLU A 148 2.68 23.49 17.25
CA GLU A 148 1.27 23.76 17.61
C GLU A 148 1.08 25.20 18.15
N ARG A 149 1.97 25.67 19.01
CA ARG A 149 1.95 27.06 19.51
C ARG A 149 2.15 28.06 18.37
N TRP A 150 3.14 27.82 17.51
CA TRP A 150 3.42 28.69 16.39
C TRP A 150 2.24 28.72 15.41
N VAL A 151 1.70 27.58 15.00
CA VAL A 151 0.51 27.52 14.13
C VAL A 151 -0.65 28.27 14.77
N GLY A 152 -0.92 28.06 16.07
CA GLY A 152 -2.00 28.76 16.78
C GLY A 152 -1.84 30.29 16.82
N SER A 153 -0.65 30.82 16.56
CA SER A 153 -0.38 32.26 16.46
C SER A 153 -0.56 32.85 15.04
N LEU A 154 -0.71 31.99 14.03
CA LEU A 154 -0.83 32.40 12.63
C LEU A 154 -2.27 32.81 12.28
N PRO A 155 -2.46 33.63 11.23
CA PRO A 155 -3.77 33.81 10.60
C PRO A 155 -4.36 32.47 10.13
N GLU A 156 -5.67 32.30 10.13
CA GLU A 156 -6.37 31.05 9.80
C GLU A 156 -5.92 30.43 8.45
N LYS A 157 -5.76 31.28 7.43
CA LYS A 157 -5.25 30.84 6.12
C LYS A 157 -3.86 30.21 6.24
N ASP A 158 -2.99 30.80 7.01
CA ASP A 158 -1.62 30.31 7.18
C ASP A 158 -1.58 29.06 8.08
N GLN A 159 -2.48 28.94 9.06
CA GLN A 159 -2.66 27.70 9.83
C GLN A 159 -3.02 26.52 8.91
N THR A 160 -3.95 26.74 7.98
CA THR A 160 -4.34 25.74 6.98
C THR A 160 -3.15 25.36 6.09
N THR A 161 -2.39 26.33 5.62
CA THR A 161 -1.20 26.07 4.79
C THR A 161 -0.09 25.36 5.57
N ALA A 162 0.13 25.73 6.85
CA ALA A 162 1.13 25.08 7.70
C ALA A 162 0.81 23.61 7.96
N LYS A 163 -0.46 23.24 8.08
CA LYS A 163 -0.96 21.87 8.25
C LYS A 163 -1.27 21.17 6.92
N GLY A 164 -1.21 21.87 5.81
CA GLY A 164 -1.52 21.33 4.49
C GLY A 164 -0.41 20.44 3.93
N PHE A 165 -0.76 19.71 2.87
CA PHE A 165 0.07 18.67 2.25
C PHE A 165 1.33 19.21 1.55
N PHE A 166 1.29 20.44 1.00
CA PHE A 166 2.21 20.90 -0.04
C PHE A 166 3.14 22.03 0.43
N SER A 167 3.58 21.97 1.67
CA SER A 167 4.54 22.91 2.25
C SER A 167 5.49 22.22 3.21
N VAL A 168 6.71 22.73 3.33
CA VAL A 168 7.63 22.38 4.41
C VAL A 168 7.69 23.49 5.44
N ILE A 169 8.08 23.16 6.64
CA ILE A 169 8.37 24.13 7.72
C ILE A 169 9.88 24.27 7.84
N ARG A 170 10.36 25.50 7.91
CA ARG A 170 11.79 25.81 8.02
C ARG A 170 12.04 26.76 9.20
N ARG A 171 13.30 26.83 9.65
CA ARG A 171 13.73 27.86 10.60
C ARG A 171 13.90 29.22 9.92
N ASN A 172 13.37 30.24 10.55
CA ASN A 172 13.66 31.64 10.23
C ASN A 172 14.19 32.33 11.49
N GLY A 173 15.49 32.25 11.72
CA GLY A 173 16.10 32.62 12.99
C GLY A 173 15.62 31.71 14.13
N LYS A 174 14.91 32.31 15.11
CA LYS A 174 14.27 31.54 16.20
C LYS A 174 12.84 31.12 15.90
N ASP A 175 12.24 31.66 14.85
CA ASP A 175 10.87 31.38 14.47
C ASP A 175 10.77 30.28 13.41
N LEU A 176 9.54 29.89 13.09
CA LEU A 176 9.23 28.98 12.00
C LEU A 176 8.64 29.76 10.80
N THR A 177 8.82 29.24 9.61
CA THR A 177 8.22 29.76 8.38
C THR A 177 7.71 28.65 7.50
N ILE A 178 6.64 28.92 6.74
CA ILE A 178 6.09 28.03 5.73
C ILE A 178 6.84 28.26 4.42
N VAL A 179 7.29 27.20 3.78
CA VAL A 179 7.86 27.25 2.43
C VAL A 179 7.06 26.32 1.54
N PRO A 180 6.38 26.82 0.49
CA PRO A 180 5.65 25.99 -0.46
C PRO A 180 6.57 25.00 -1.18
N TYR A 181 6.04 23.85 -1.61
CA TYR A 181 6.83 22.86 -2.36
C TYR A 181 7.34 23.40 -3.69
N SER A 182 6.56 24.23 -4.36
CA SER A 182 6.95 24.92 -5.60
C SER A 182 8.18 25.82 -5.42
N GLU A 183 8.46 26.31 -4.20
CA GLU A 183 9.67 27.08 -3.85
C GLU A 183 10.80 26.18 -3.36
N GLU A 184 10.52 25.27 -2.42
CA GLU A 184 11.52 24.39 -1.81
C GLU A 184 12.16 23.44 -2.83
N TYR A 185 11.37 22.93 -3.80
CA TYR A 185 11.81 21.98 -4.81
C TYR A 185 11.79 22.56 -6.22
N LYS A 186 11.83 23.90 -6.35
CA LYS A 186 11.63 24.67 -7.58
C LYS A 186 12.38 24.13 -8.78
N ASP A 187 13.66 23.82 -8.63
CA ASP A 187 14.51 23.44 -9.76
C ASP A 187 14.08 22.12 -10.40
N ASP A 188 13.72 21.12 -9.59
CA ASP A 188 13.26 19.82 -10.09
C ASP A 188 11.81 19.89 -10.56
N LEU A 189 10.92 20.59 -9.82
CA LEU A 189 9.51 20.72 -10.18
C LEU A 189 9.33 21.54 -11.47
N SER A 190 10.13 22.59 -11.68
CA SER A 190 10.08 23.36 -12.94
C SER A 190 10.51 22.52 -14.15
N LYS A 191 11.53 21.67 -14.00
CA LYS A 191 11.96 20.74 -15.06
C LYS A 191 10.90 19.69 -15.32
N ALA A 192 10.37 19.06 -14.25
CA ALA A 192 9.31 18.06 -14.38
C ALA A 192 8.05 18.66 -15.05
N ALA A 193 7.63 19.87 -14.66
CA ALA A 193 6.53 20.59 -15.29
C ALA A 193 6.77 20.84 -16.79
N GLY A 194 8.01 21.21 -17.18
CA GLY A 194 8.41 21.34 -18.57
C GLY A 194 8.22 20.03 -19.35
N LEU A 195 8.71 18.92 -18.80
CA LEU A 195 8.58 17.59 -19.41
C LEU A 195 7.12 17.12 -19.51
N LEU A 196 6.29 17.41 -18.51
CA LEU A 196 4.86 17.11 -18.56
C LEU A 196 4.15 17.91 -19.65
N LYS A 197 4.51 19.19 -19.87
CA LYS A 197 3.97 20.01 -20.96
C LYS A 197 4.44 19.52 -22.33
N GLU A 198 5.69 19.08 -22.46
CA GLU A 198 6.18 18.43 -23.67
C GLU A 198 5.39 17.15 -23.96
N ALA A 199 5.22 16.27 -22.97
CA ALA A 199 4.43 15.05 -23.11
C ALA A 199 2.98 15.36 -23.51
N ALA A 200 2.35 16.38 -22.90
CA ALA A 200 1.01 16.82 -23.25
C ALA A 200 0.90 17.32 -24.71
N SER A 201 1.97 17.87 -25.28
CA SER A 201 1.97 18.30 -26.68
C SER A 201 2.16 17.16 -27.69
N LEU A 202 2.68 16.00 -27.24
CA LEU A 202 3.00 14.85 -28.06
C LEU A 202 1.85 13.84 -28.15
N THR A 203 1.07 13.68 -27.09
CA THR A 203 -0.09 12.76 -27.09
C THR A 203 -1.27 13.34 -27.86
N ASP A 204 -2.00 12.45 -28.56
CA ASP A 204 -3.27 12.80 -29.22
C ASP A 204 -4.48 12.57 -28.30
N ASN A 205 -4.30 11.96 -27.12
CA ASN A 205 -5.38 11.70 -26.17
C ASN A 205 -5.73 12.96 -25.36
N ASP A 206 -6.94 13.49 -25.54
CA ASP A 206 -7.38 14.74 -24.91
C ASP A 206 -7.41 14.67 -23.38
N SER A 207 -7.78 13.51 -22.78
CA SER A 207 -7.84 13.37 -21.32
C SER A 207 -6.43 13.36 -20.72
N LEU A 208 -5.47 12.69 -21.37
CA LEU A 208 -4.08 12.68 -20.96
C LEU A 208 -3.44 14.08 -21.12
N LYS A 209 -3.69 14.73 -22.25
CA LYS A 209 -3.23 16.12 -22.49
C LYS A 209 -3.73 17.08 -21.42
N LYS A 210 -5.02 17.00 -21.08
CA LYS A 210 -5.64 17.83 -20.03
C LYS A 210 -4.98 17.59 -18.68
N PHE A 211 -4.85 16.30 -18.28
CA PHE A 211 -4.22 15.95 -17.02
C PHE A 211 -2.78 16.42 -16.93
N LEU A 212 -1.94 16.10 -17.91
CA LEU A 212 -0.52 16.48 -17.90
C LEU A 212 -0.30 18.00 -17.87
N SER A 213 -1.12 18.75 -18.62
CA SER A 213 -1.03 20.22 -18.64
C SER A 213 -1.40 20.81 -17.28
N SER A 214 -2.53 20.40 -16.69
CA SER A 214 -2.96 20.89 -15.38
C SER A 214 -2.02 20.44 -14.25
N ARG A 215 -1.45 19.23 -14.33
CA ARG A 215 -0.47 18.74 -13.36
C ARG A 215 0.86 19.51 -13.43
N ALA A 216 1.29 19.87 -14.61
CA ALA A 216 2.45 20.73 -14.79
C ALA A 216 2.25 22.12 -14.15
N ASP A 217 1.06 22.70 -14.28
CA ASP A 217 0.73 23.97 -13.62
C ASP A 217 0.63 23.82 -12.09
N ALA A 218 0.10 22.68 -11.60
CA ALA A 218 0.03 22.36 -10.18
C ALA A 218 1.43 22.26 -9.53
N PHE A 219 2.43 21.71 -10.21
CA PHE A 219 3.81 21.67 -9.72
C PHE A 219 4.42 23.06 -9.48
N LEU A 220 3.91 24.07 -10.18
CA LEU A 220 4.41 25.44 -10.07
C LEU A 220 3.58 26.33 -9.13
N SER A 221 2.37 25.90 -8.78
CA SER A 221 1.41 26.67 -7.96
C SER A 221 1.08 26.08 -6.61
N ASP A 222 1.40 24.79 -6.39
CA ASP A 222 0.95 23.98 -5.24
C ASP A 222 -0.59 23.82 -5.13
N ASP A 223 -1.34 24.14 -6.20
CA ASP A 223 -2.78 23.89 -6.29
C ASP A 223 -3.03 22.69 -7.20
N TYR A 224 -3.35 21.55 -6.58
CA TYR A 224 -3.53 20.27 -7.27
C TYR A 224 -4.98 19.96 -7.62
N TYR A 225 -5.95 20.76 -7.16
CA TYR A 225 -7.38 20.46 -7.27
C TYR A 225 -7.84 20.15 -8.71
N GLU A 226 -7.59 21.07 -9.65
CA GLU A 226 -7.99 20.89 -11.04
C GLU A 226 -7.28 19.72 -11.72
N SER A 227 -6.03 19.48 -11.36
CA SER A 227 -5.28 18.34 -11.90
C SER A 227 -5.73 17.01 -11.32
N ASP A 228 -6.20 16.97 -10.07
CA ASP A 228 -6.77 15.76 -9.48
C ASP A 228 -8.15 15.45 -10.08
N LEU A 229 -8.98 16.47 -10.38
CA LEU A 229 -10.21 16.29 -11.16
C LEU A 229 -9.91 15.73 -12.55
N ALA A 230 -8.89 16.26 -13.24
CA ALA A 230 -8.47 15.76 -14.54
C ALA A 230 -7.91 14.32 -14.48
N TRP A 231 -7.22 13.96 -13.39
CA TRP A 231 -6.74 12.61 -13.13
C TRP A 231 -7.89 11.61 -12.94
N MET A 232 -8.96 12.01 -12.24
CA MET A 232 -10.16 11.18 -12.13
C MET A 232 -10.82 10.91 -13.49
N ASP A 233 -10.75 11.89 -14.42
CA ASP A 233 -11.30 11.77 -15.78
C ASP A 233 -10.33 11.08 -16.77
N LEU A 234 -9.10 10.76 -16.36
CA LEU A 234 -8.10 10.19 -17.25
C LEU A 234 -8.58 8.85 -17.84
N ASN A 235 -8.66 8.80 -19.17
CA ASN A 235 -9.01 7.63 -19.94
C ASN A 235 -8.11 7.53 -21.18
N ALA A 236 -6.93 6.97 -20.98
CA ALA A 236 -5.90 6.82 -21.98
C ALA A 236 -5.21 5.46 -21.83
N PRO A 237 -4.49 4.96 -22.87
CA PRO A 237 -3.63 3.80 -22.72
C PRO A 237 -2.51 4.00 -21.70
N LEU A 238 -1.93 5.20 -21.60
CA LEU A 238 -1.02 5.58 -20.56
C LEU A 238 -1.80 6.06 -19.33
N ASP A 239 -1.72 5.32 -18.23
CA ASP A 239 -2.29 5.71 -16.93
C ASP A 239 -1.16 6.27 -16.06
N ILE A 240 -1.24 7.56 -15.78
CA ILE A 240 -0.16 8.31 -15.14
C ILE A 240 -0.62 8.83 -13.79
N THR A 241 0.12 8.51 -12.74
CA THR A 241 0.01 9.13 -11.42
C THR A 241 1.35 9.77 -11.10
N ILE A 242 1.38 11.08 -10.87
CA ILE A 242 2.60 11.84 -10.62
C ILE A 242 2.30 13.06 -9.77
N GLY A 243 2.90 13.16 -8.59
CA GLY A 243 2.67 14.26 -7.65
C GLY A 243 2.97 13.91 -6.21
N PRO A 244 2.63 14.82 -5.27
CA PRO A 244 2.73 14.57 -3.84
C PRO A 244 1.42 13.96 -3.32
N TYR A 245 1.47 12.72 -2.81
CA TYR A 245 0.28 12.02 -2.38
C TYR A 245 0.40 11.44 -0.96
N GLU A 246 1.38 10.57 -0.70
CA GLU A 246 1.44 9.77 0.51
C GLU A 246 2.00 10.55 1.70
N THR A 247 1.34 10.49 2.86
CA THR A 247 1.72 11.23 4.06
C THR A 247 2.44 10.38 5.11
N TYR A 248 2.67 9.10 4.84
CA TYR A 248 3.24 8.15 5.81
C TYR A 248 4.67 8.49 6.27
N ASN A 249 5.44 9.23 5.45
CA ASN A 249 6.78 9.65 5.83
C ASN A 249 6.80 10.76 6.87
N ASP A 250 5.71 11.52 7.02
CA ASP A 250 5.47 12.45 8.12
C ASP A 250 4.86 11.73 9.31
N GLU A 251 5.66 10.95 10.03
CA GLU A 251 5.25 10.26 11.25
C GLU A 251 5.05 11.23 12.44
N LEU A 252 5.37 12.53 12.25
CA LEU A 252 5.21 13.54 13.29
C LEU A 252 3.74 13.99 13.41
N PHE A 253 3.10 14.33 12.27
CA PHE A 253 1.72 14.81 12.22
C PHE A 253 0.86 14.16 11.12
N GLY A 254 1.45 13.54 10.12
CA GLY A 254 0.74 13.02 8.94
C GLY A 254 0.20 14.12 8.02
N TYR A 255 0.81 15.31 8.03
CA TYR A 255 0.33 16.47 7.25
C TYR A 255 1.00 16.59 5.87
N LYS A 256 2.23 16.10 5.70
CA LYS A 256 3.08 16.42 4.55
C LYS A 256 3.14 15.29 3.56
N ALA A 257 2.81 15.59 2.30
CA ALA A 257 2.79 14.60 1.23
C ALA A 257 4.17 14.44 0.57
N SER A 258 4.58 13.18 0.40
CA SER A 258 5.78 12.80 -0.35
C SER A 258 5.50 12.77 -1.84
N PHE A 259 6.48 13.18 -2.65
CA PHE A 259 6.42 13.02 -4.09
C PHE A 259 6.66 11.58 -4.53
N GLU A 260 5.81 11.13 -5.43
CA GLU A 260 5.91 9.83 -6.08
C GLU A 260 5.43 9.88 -7.53
N SER A 261 5.74 8.87 -8.29
CA SER A 261 5.12 8.66 -9.59
C SER A 261 4.96 7.19 -9.93
N TYR A 262 3.93 6.92 -10.71
CA TYR A 262 3.66 5.65 -11.37
C TYR A 262 3.33 5.95 -12.84
N ILE A 263 4.19 5.50 -13.74
CA ILE A 263 3.98 5.59 -15.18
C ILE A 263 3.61 4.18 -15.65
N ASN A 264 2.37 4.02 -16.08
CA ASN A 264 1.78 2.72 -16.34
C ASN A 264 1.18 2.64 -17.74
N LEU A 265 1.04 1.41 -18.22
CA LEU A 265 0.22 1.04 -19.37
C LEU A 265 -1.05 0.35 -18.87
N ARG A 266 -2.21 0.75 -19.36
CA ARG A 266 -3.49 0.15 -18.99
C ARG A 266 -3.63 -1.25 -19.57
N ASP A 267 -4.07 -2.19 -18.72
CA ASP A 267 -4.48 -3.53 -19.17
C ASP A 267 -5.96 -3.51 -19.56
N GLU A 268 -6.22 -3.69 -20.86
CA GLU A 268 -7.58 -3.67 -21.41
C GLU A 268 -8.32 -4.99 -21.13
N GLU A 269 -7.62 -6.13 -21.06
CA GLU A 269 -8.24 -7.45 -20.82
C GLU A 269 -8.74 -7.54 -19.37
N GLU A 270 -7.91 -7.14 -18.42
CA GLU A 270 -8.29 -7.09 -17.01
C GLU A 270 -9.37 -6.02 -16.76
N SER A 271 -9.38 -4.92 -17.52
CA SER A 271 -10.43 -3.92 -17.45
C SER A 271 -11.81 -4.49 -17.81
N VAL A 272 -11.90 -5.39 -18.80
CA VAL A 272 -13.15 -6.08 -19.17
C VAL A 272 -13.62 -7.01 -18.04
N LYS A 273 -12.70 -7.74 -17.43
CA LYS A 273 -12.99 -8.62 -16.29
C LYS A 273 -13.55 -7.83 -15.10
N LEU A 274 -12.90 -6.71 -14.79
CA LEU A 274 -13.34 -5.80 -13.72
C LEU A 274 -14.74 -5.22 -13.97
N ASP A 275 -15.02 -4.80 -15.19
CA ASP A 275 -16.35 -4.30 -15.57
C ASP A 275 -17.43 -5.37 -15.38
N ALA A 276 -17.10 -6.65 -15.68
CA ALA A 276 -18.01 -7.76 -15.45
C ALA A 276 -18.32 -7.94 -13.96
N PHE A 277 -17.30 -7.93 -13.09
CA PHE A 277 -17.48 -8.02 -11.63
C PHE A 277 -18.30 -6.86 -11.07
N THR A 278 -18.02 -5.64 -11.51
CA THR A 278 -18.70 -4.43 -11.03
C THR A 278 -20.19 -4.44 -11.31
N LYS A 279 -20.63 -5.03 -12.43
CA LYS A 279 -22.05 -5.14 -12.79
C LYS A 279 -22.85 -5.97 -11.80
N HIS A 280 -22.23 -6.91 -11.11
CA HIS A 280 -22.89 -7.85 -10.22
C HIS A 280 -22.78 -7.49 -8.74
N LEU A 281 -22.18 -6.36 -8.38
CA LEU A 281 -21.98 -5.98 -6.97
C LEU A 281 -23.28 -5.91 -6.18
N GLN A 282 -24.37 -5.37 -6.75
CA GLN A 282 -25.66 -5.33 -6.06
C GLN A 282 -26.23 -6.73 -5.85
N GLU A 283 -26.11 -7.61 -6.84
CA GLU A 283 -26.54 -9.00 -6.72
C GLU A 283 -25.77 -9.75 -5.63
N ILE A 284 -24.46 -9.51 -5.53
CA ILE A 284 -23.61 -10.08 -4.45
C ILE A 284 -24.07 -9.52 -3.09
N GLU A 285 -24.28 -8.20 -2.98
CA GLU A 285 -24.78 -7.55 -1.74
C GLU A 285 -26.11 -8.17 -1.28
N ASP A 286 -27.03 -8.40 -2.21
CA ASP A 286 -28.35 -8.98 -1.93
C ASP A 286 -28.26 -10.44 -1.44
N HIS A 287 -27.12 -11.13 -1.67
CA HIS A 287 -26.89 -12.52 -1.28
C HIS A 287 -25.83 -12.70 -0.18
N LEU A 288 -25.27 -11.59 0.36
CA LEU A 288 -24.34 -11.68 1.48
C LEU A 288 -24.91 -12.54 2.61
N PRO A 289 -24.09 -13.35 3.32
CA PRO A 289 -24.54 -14.22 4.41
C PRO A 289 -24.85 -13.40 5.69
N LEU A 290 -25.65 -12.36 5.55
CA LEU A 290 -26.07 -11.39 6.54
C LEU A 290 -27.59 -11.30 6.56
N ASP A 291 -28.18 -10.98 7.73
CA ASP A 291 -29.61 -10.74 7.81
C ASP A 291 -30.01 -9.63 6.82
N PRO A 292 -31.05 -9.84 5.97
CA PRO A 292 -31.44 -8.91 4.93
C PRO A 292 -31.68 -7.47 5.39
N GLN A 293 -32.09 -7.27 6.66
CA GLN A 293 -32.30 -5.93 7.20
C GLN A 293 -31.03 -5.07 7.30
N TYR A 294 -29.85 -5.70 7.28
CA TYR A 294 -28.55 -5.02 7.37
C TYR A 294 -27.83 -4.88 6.03
N ARG A 295 -28.39 -5.45 4.94
CA ARG A 295 -27.85 -5.33 3.59
C ARG A 295 -28.18 -3.96 2.99
N ASN A 296 -27.34 -3.49 2.10
CA ASN A 296 -27.58 -2.23 1.40
C ASN A 296 -28.63 -2.43 0.30
N ALA A 297 -29.82 -1.87 0.48
CA ALA A 297 -30.89 -1.97 -0.52
C ALA A 297 -30.49 -1.37 -1.88
N ARG A 298 -29.51 -0.46 -1.89
CA ARG A 298 -28.94 0.14 -3.09
C ARG A 298 -27.50 0.58 -2.81
N LEU A 299 -26.57 -0.01 -3.52
CA LEU A 299 -25.17 0.42 -3.52
C LEU A 299 -25.02 1.78 -4.22
N GLY A 300 -24.07 2.58 -3.78
CA GLY A 300 -23.59 3.75 -4.50
C GLY A 300 -22.87 3.37 -5.79
N ALA A 301 -22.44 4.36 -6.56
CA ALA A 301 -21.54 4.10 -7.68
C ALA A 301 -20.24 3.49 -7.16
N ALA A 302 -19.82 2.37 -7.75
CA ALA A 302 -18.54 1.78 -7.42
C ALA A 302 -17.39 2.75 -7.74
N ALA A 303 -16.41 2.83 -6.87
CA ALA A 303 -15.17 3.57 -7.17
C ALA A 303 -14.49 2.94 -8.41
N PRO A 304 -14.08 3.74 -9.41
CA PRO A 304 -13.40 3.20 -10.57
C PRO A 304 -12.09 2.52 -10.15
N ILE A 305 -11.88 1.31 -10.66
CA ILE A 305 -10.63 0.58 -10.53
C ILE A 305 -9.94 0.60 -11.90
N ARG A 306 -8.62 0.68 -11.90
CA ARG A 306 -7.77 0.53 -13.08
C ARG A 306 -6.77 -0.57 -12.84
N VAL A 307 -6.67 -1.49 -13.78
CA VAL A 307 -5.60 -2.50 -13.81
C VAL A 307 -4.56 -2.05 -14.81
N VAL A 308 -3.31 -2.05 -14.39
CA VAL A 308 -2.21 -1.48 -15.18
C VAL A 308 -0.92 -2.26 -15.02
N ASP A 309 -0.09 -2.22 -16.05
CA ASP A 309 1.30 -2.65 -16.02
C ASP A 309 2.23 -1.48 -15.75
N GLN A 310 3.01 -1.55 -14.69
CA GLN A 310 3.95 -0.51 -14.29
C GLN A 310 5.19 -0.51 -15.20
N ILE A 311 5.44 0.61 -15.87
CA ILE A 311 6.64 0.85 -16.68
C ILE A 311 7.77 1.37 -15.79
N ILE A 312 7.47 2.30 -14.88
CA ILE A 312 8.39 2.82 -13.87
C ILE A 312 7.62 3.41 -12.69
N SER A 313 8.17 3.29 -11.49
CA SER A 313 7.84 4.13 -10.35
C SER A 313 9.06 4.91 -9.87
N SER A 314 8.82 6.01 -9.16
CA SER A 314 9.88 6.83 -8.55
C SER A 314 9.39 7.50 -7.27
N GLY A 315 10.32 8.10 -6.54
CA GLY A 315 10.02 8.75 -5.28
C GLY A 315 9.57 7.74 -4.22
N ASP A 316 8.50 8.07 -3.49
CA ASP A 316 7.94 7.20 -2.46
C ASP A 316 7.44 5.88 -3.03
N GLY A 317 6.86 5.87 -4.22
CA GLY A 317 6.39 4.67 -4.92
C GLY A 317 7.48 3.65 -5.27
N ALA A 318 8.77 4.02 -5.22
CA ALA A 318 9.92 3.17 -5.48
C ALA A 318 10.81 2.96 -4.25
N HIS A 319 10.26 3.07 -3.05
CA HIS A 319 10.97 3.07 -1.78
C HIS A 319 10.62 1.83 -0.93
N GLY A 320 11.61 1.01 -0.64
CA GLY A 320 11.46 -0.17 0.23
C GLY A 320 10.48 -1.21 -0.33
N VAL A 321 9.44 -1.52 0.44
CA VAL A 321 8.37 -2.45 0.02
C VAL A 321 7.56 -1.81 -1.11
N GLN A 322 7.49 -2.51 -2.24
CA GLN A 322 6.85 -1.97 -3.44
C GLN A 322 5.33 -1.93 -3.30
N THR A 323 4.73 -0.83 -3.74
CA THR A 323 3.27 -0.65 -3.84
C THR A 323 2.68 -1.69 -4.81
N ALA A 324 1.58 -2.31 -4.44
CA ALA A 324 0.85 -3.27 -5.26
C ALA A 324 -0.47 -2.70 -5.80
N ALA A 325 -1.03 -1.73 -5.09
CA ALA A 325 -2.21 -0.96 -5.46
C ALA A 325 -2.23 0.35 -4.67
N TYR A 326 -2.94 1.37 -5.16
CA TYR A 326 -3.15 2.63 -4.44
C TYR A 326 -4.53 3.20 -4.74
N ASN A 327 -5.05 4.01 -3.82
CA ASN A 327 -6.37 4.65 -3.93
C ASN A 327 -6.23 6.16 -3.70
N LEU A 328 -6.55 6.96 -4.69
CA LEU A 328 -6.38 8.41 -4.71
C LEU A 328 -7.62 9.10 -5.33
N PRO A 329 -7.79 10.41 -5.22
CA PRO A 329 -6.92 11.37 -4.55
C PRO A 329 -7.16 11.44 -3.04
N ASN A 330 -6.28 12.19 -2.33
CA ASN A 330 -6.43 12.50 -0.91
C ASN A 330 -7.19 13.82 -0.65
N ASP A 331 -7.52 14.58 -1.69
CA ASP A 331 -8.29 15.83 -1.55
C ASP A 331 -9.78 15.53 -1.36
N ASP A 332 -10.28 15.77 -0.15
CA ASP A 332 -11.70 15.54 0.20
C ASP A 332 -12.68 16.24 -0.76
N ARG A 333 -12.32 17.39 -1.33
CA ARG A 333 -13.16 18.13 -2.29
C ARG A 333 -13.32 17.33 -3.59
N VAL A 334 -12.24 16.72 -4.06
CA VAL A 334 -12.27 15.85 -5.25
C VAL A 334 -13.04 14.58 -4.95
N VAL A 335 -12.78 13.96 -3.78
CA VAL A 335 -13.51 12.76 -3.33
C VAL A 335 -15.01 13.01 -3.23
N GLN A 336 -15.44 14.15 -2.68
CA GLN A 336 -16.86 14.52 -2.60
C GLN A 336 -17.48 14.73 -3.98
N GLN A 337 -16.73 15.25 -4.96
CA GLN A 337 -17.23 15.56 -6.30
C GLN A 337 -17.20 14.36 -7.24
N LYS A 338 -16.17 13.51 -7.18
CA LYS A 338 -15.90 12.45 -8.16
C LYS A 338 -15.62 11.07 -7.55
N GLY A 339 -15.60 10.97 -6.23
CA GLY A 339 -15.16 9.76 -5.55
C GLY A 339 -13.63 9.59 -5.61
N SER A 340 -13.18 8.38 -5.39
CA SER A 340 -11.76 7.97 -5.50
C SER A 340 -11.58 6.98 -6.66
N LYS A 341 -10.35 6.83 -7.12
CA LYS A 341 -9.95 5.85 -8.14
C LYS A 341 -8.86 4.95 -7.58
N ARG A 342 -9.04 3.64 -7.72
CA ARG A 342 -8.08 2.63 -7.31
C ARG A 342 -7.30 2.16 -8.52
N VAL A 343 -5.98 2.04 -8.37
CA VAL A 343 -5.08 1.54 -9.42
C VAL A 343 -4.37 0.30 -8.89
N MET A 344 -4.43 -0.79 -9.64
CA MET A 344 -3.81 -2.08 -9.31
C MET A 344 -2.66 -2.35 -10.27
N LEU A 345 -1.49 -2.63 -9.73
CA LEU A 345 -0.24 -2.83 -10.49
C LEU A 345 -0.06 -4.33 -10.76
N GLU A 346 -0.59 -4.83 -11.88
CA GLU A 346 -0.68 -6.27 -12.16
C GLU A 346 0.70 -6.93 -12.29
N ASN A 347 1.58 -6.37 -13.12
CA ASN A 347 2.92 -6.93 -13.32
C ASN A 347 3.80 -6.88 -12.06
N VAL A 348 3.57 -5.92 -11.17
CA VAL A 348 4.21 -5.88 -9.84
C VAL A 348 3.68 -7.01 -8.97
N GLN A 349 2.37 -7.24 -8.99
CA GLN A 349 1.75 -8.34 -8.25
C GLN A 349 2.18 -9.70 -8.80
N GLU A 350 2.31 -9.85 -10.12
CA GLU A 350 2.85 -11.05 -10.76
C GLU A 350 4.31 -11.30 -10.33
N ALA A 351 5.12 -10.25 -10.30
CA ALA A 351 6.50 -10.33 -9.80
C ALA A 351 6.57 -10.79 -8.35
N LYS A 352 5.73 -10.22 -7.48
CA LYS A 352 5.60 -10.64 -6.07
C LYS A 352 5.07 -12.07 -5.94
N PHE A 353 4.12 -12.47 -6.76
CA PHE A 353 3.64 -13.84 -6.82
C PHE A 353 4.79 -14.81 -7.14
N LYS A 354 5.55 -14.56 -8.20
CA LYS A 354 6.65 -15.43 -8.64
C LYS A 354 7.81 -15.47 -7.64
N SER A 355 8.20 -14.31 -7.10
CA SER A 355 9.42 -14.16 -6.30
C SER A 355 9.20 -14.40 -4.80
N VAL A 356 7.97 -14.24 -4.30
CA VAL A 356 7.64 -14.33 -2.87
C VAL A 356 6.60 -15.42 -2.61
N LEU A 357 5.41 -15.36 -3.23
CA LEU A 357 4.30 -16.26 -2.91
C LEU A 357 4.59 -17.70 -3.31
N LEU A 358 5.07 -17.96 -4.53
CA LEU A 358 5.41 -19.32 -4.95
C LEU A 358 6.47 -19.99 -4.07
N PRO A 359 7.59 -19.34 -3.69
CA PRO A 359 8.51 -19.88 -2.69
C PRO A 359 7.89 -20.17 -1.34
N ILE A 360 6.97 -19.32 -0.85
CA ILE A 360 6.22 -19.55 0.38
C ILE A 360 5.32 -20.79 0.22
N ALA A 361 4.55 -20.85 -0.84
CA ALA A 361 3.64 -21.98 -1.12
C ALA A 361 4.41 -23.32 -1.12
N ARG A 362 5.59 -23.38 -1.78
CA ARG A 362 6.45 -24.59 -1.77
C ARG A 362 6.92 -25.02 -0.39
N LYS A 363 6.95 -24.13 0.59
CA LYS A 363 7.37 -24.42 1.96
C LYS A 363 6.20 -24.76 2.87
N THR A 364 5.03 -24.21 2.58
CA THR A 364 3.87 -24.28 3.48
C THR A 364 2.79 -25.24 3.01
N LEU A 365 2.64 -25.44 1.70
CA LEU A 365 1.60 -26.31 1.14
C LEU A 365 2.10 -27.73 0.90
N SER A 366 1.17 -28.68 0.85
CA SER A 366 1.48 -30.05 0.41
C SER A 366 1.90 -30.07 -1.07
N GLN A 367 2.66 -31.09 -1.47
CA GLN A 367 3.11 -31.21 -2.85
C GLN A 367 1.92 -31.34 -3.82
N GLU A 368 0.88 -32.01 -3.40
CA GLU A 368 -0.35 -32.20 -4.18
C GLU A 368 -1.08 -30.86 -4.38
N ALA A 369 -1.12 -30.00 -3.34
CA ALA A 369 -1.77 -28.69 -3.42
C ALA A 369 -1.00 -27.68 -4.30
N MET A 370 0.30 -27.87 -4.51
CA MET A 370 1.12 -26.93 -5.30
C MET A 370 0.67 -26.78 -6.76
N VAL A 371 0.00 -27.79 -7.35
CA VAL A 371 -0.48 -27.72 -8.73
C VAL A 371 -1.64 -26.74 -8.91
N ASP A 372 -2.31 -26.41 -7.83
CA ASP A 372 -3.46 -25.51 -7.78
C ASP A 372 -3.08 -24.06 -7.44
N VAL A 373 -1.78 -23.74 -7.24
CA VAL A 373 -1.34 -22.35 -7.00
C VAL A 373 -1.25 -21.58 -8.30
N SER A 374 -2.08 -20.56 -8.48
CA SER A 374 -2.30 -19.83 -9.72
C SER A 374 -2.14 -18.31 -9.51
N PHE A 375 -1.46 -17.62 -10.45
CA PHE A 375 -1.41 -16.15 -10.45
C PHE A 375 -2.79 -15.55 -10.70
N GLU A 376 -3.54 -16.13 -11.65
CA GLU A 376 -4.90 -15.69 -11.95
C GLU A 376 -5.79 -15.67 -10.70
N SER A 377 -5.78 -16.78 -9.92
CA SER A 377 -6.53 -16.84 -8.66
C SER A 377 -6.02 -15.86 -7.62
N PHE A 378 -4.71 -15.62 -7.57
CA PHE A 378 -4.11 -14.63 -6.67
C PHE A 378 -4.56 -13.21 -7.00
N PHE A 379 -4.48 -12.82 -8.26
CA PHE A 379 -4.85 -11.49 -8.72
C PHE A 379 -6.35 -11.24 -8.61
N THR A 380 -7.16 -12.21 -9.06
CA THR A 380 -8.63 -12.15 -8.97
C THR A 380 -9.11 -12.06 -7.52
N PHE A 381 -8.45 -12.76 -6.59
CA PHE A 381 -8.76 -12.64 -5.16
C PHE A 381 -8.48 -11.23 -4.62
N ILE A 382 -7.33 -10.62 -4.98
CA ILE A 382 -7.02 -9.25 -4.57
C ILE A 382 -8.02 -8.26 -5.18
N LEU A 383 -8.39 -8.45 -6.44
CA LEU A 383 -9.41 -7.64 -7.11
C LEU A 383 -10.77 -7.73 -6.38
N ALA A 384 -11.18 -8.94 -6.02
CA ALA A 384 -12.40 -9.16 -5.26
C ALA A 384 -12.32 -8.50 -3.87
N HIS A 385 -11.23 -8.66 -3.14
CA HIS A 385 -10.99 -7.98 -1.86
C HIS A 385 -11.23 -6.47 -1.97
N GLU A 386 -10.63 -5.83 -2.98
CA GLU A 386 -10.76 -4.40 -3.20
C GLU A 386 -12.20 -3.96 -3.52
N LEU A 387 -12.95 -4.79 -4.25
CA LEU A 387 -14.37 -4.52 -4.53
C LEU A 387 -15.23 -4.70 -3.27
N MET A 388 -14.92 -5.69 -2.44
CA MET A 388 -15.71 -6.03 -1.25
C MET A 388 -15.55 -5.02 -0.10
N HIS A 389 -14.60 -4.11 -0.15
CA HIS A 389 -14.63 -2.93 0.70
C HIS A 389 -15.87 -2.05 0.48
N GLY A 390 -16.50 -2.14 -0.69
CA GLY A 390 -17.72 -1.40 -1.01
C GLY A 390 -19.03 -2.08 -0.56
N LEU A 391 -18.97 -3.32 -0.09
CA LEU A 391 -20.12 -4.14 0.27
C LEU A 391 -20.24 -4.33 1.78
N GLY A 392 -21.44 -4.73 2.22
CA GLY A 392 -21.75 -4.94 3.64
C GLY A 392 -22.11 -3.66 4.40
N PRO A 393 -22.18 -3.70 5.73
CA PRO A 393 -22.69 -2.60 6.55
C PRO A 393 -21.76 -1.38 6.59
N HIS A 394 -22.13 -0.26 5.98
CA HIS A 394 -21.41 1.02 6.05
C HIS A 394 -22.10 2.04 6.94
N GLN A 395 -23.43 2.11 6.85
CA GLN A 395 -24.27 2.93 7.71
C GLN A 395 -25.16 1.99 8.53
N ILE A 396 -25.09 2.08 9.83
CA ILE A 396 -25.82 1.21 10.74
C ILE A 396 -26.66 2.02 11.72
N GLN A 397 -27.73 1.43 12.20
CA GLN A 397 -28.59 2.04 13.21
C GLN A 397 -28.48 1.28 14.54
N LEU A 398 -28.02 1.97 15.58
CA LEU A 398 -27.93 1.40 16.93
C LEU A 398 -28.79 2.22 17.89
N GLN A 399 -29.80 1.57 18.47
CA GLN A 399 -30.72 2.19 19.43
C GLN A 399 -31.34 3.51 18.90
N GLY A 400 -31.68 3.54 17.60
CA GLY A 400 -32.28 4.71 16.93
C GLY A 400 -31.28 5.82 16.58
N ARG A 401 -29.98 5.59 16.69
CA ARG A 401 -28.91 6.50 16.30
C ARG A 401 -28.21 5.98 15.04
N ASP A 402 -28.08 6.83 14.03
CA ASP A 402 -27.26 6.54 12.86
C ASP A 402 -25.78 6.61 13.24
N THR A 403 -25.01 5.61 12.83
CA THR A 403 -23.58 5.50 13.08
C THR A 403 -22.90 4.63 12.00
N THR A 404 -21.63 4.31 12.18
CA THR A 404 -20.85 3.47 11.26
C THR A 404 -20.13 2.36 12.02
N PRO A 405 -19.84 1.20 11.40
CA PRO A 405 -19.00 0.18 12.00
C PRO A 405 -17.67 0.75 12.50
N ARG A 406 -17.03 1.63 11.74
CA ARG A 406 -15.77 2.31 12.15
C ARG A 406 -15.91 3.08 13.46
N ALA A 407 -17.00 3.83 13.62
CA ALA A 407 -17.23 4.61 14.84
C ALA A 407 -17.46 3.71 16.08
N GLU A 408 -18.12 2.58 15.89
CA GLU A 408 -18.47 1.65 16.98
C GLU A 408 -17.32 0.70 17.32
N LEU A 409 -16.62 0.16 16.32
CA LEU A 409 -15.51 -0.77 16.52
C LEU A 409 -14.18 -0.07 16.83
N LYS A 410 -14.07 1.24 16.58
CA LYS A 410 -12.93 2.09 16.96
C LYS A 410 -11.58 1.55 16.47
N ASP A 411 -10.67 1.32 17.42
CA ASP A 411 -9.32 0.78 17.18
C ASP A 411 -9.30 -0.65 16.63
N LEU A 412 -10.39 -1.39 16.75
CA LEU A 412 -10.51 -2.76 16.22
C LEU A 412 -10.98 -2.79 14.76
N TYR A 413 -11.55 -1.68 14.26
CA TYR A 413 -12.23 -1.63 12.96
C TYR A 413 -11.34 -2.10 11.81
N SER A 414 -10.12 -1.54 11.68
CA SER A 414 -9.29 -1.83 10.51
C SER A 414 -8.99 -3.31 10.34
N ALA A 415 -8.70 -4.03 11.43
CA ALA A 415 -8.40 -5.47 11.34
C ALA A 415 -9.65 -6.31 11.00
N ILE A 416 -10.82 -5.90 11.45
CA ILE A 416 -12.11 -6.56 11.13
C ILE A 416 -12.48 -6.27 9.68
N GLU A 417 -12.37 -5.01 9.21
CA GLU A 417 -12.68 -4.61 7.83
C GLU A 417 -11.79 -5.31 6.81
N GLU A 418 -10.47 -5.39 7.05
CA GLU A 418 -9.56 -6.13 6.17
C GLU A 418 -9.89 -7.63 6.13
N CYS A 419 -10.21 -8.21 7.30
CA CYS A 419 -10.65 -9.58 7.39
C CYS A 419 -11.98 -9.81 6.64
N LYS A 420 -12.94 -8.88 6.78
CA LYS A 420 -14.22 -8.90 6.08
C LYS A 420 -14.02 -8.79 4.56
N ALA A 421 -13.20 -7.87 4.08
CA ALA A 421 -12.95 -7.70 2.65
C ALA A 421 -12.36 -8.97 2.01
N ASP A 422 -11.40 -9.62 2.68
CA ASP A 422 -10.84 -10.90 2.24
C ASP A 422 -11.89 -12.01 2.16
N VAL A 423 -12.65 -12.21 3.24
CA VAL A 423 -13.59 -13.34 3.37
C VAL A 423 -14.83 -13.14 2.50
N THR A 424 -15.36 -11.91 2.44
CA THR A 424 -16.43 -11.53 1.52
C THR A 424 -15.97 -11.63 0.07
N GLY A 425 -14.67 -11.34 -0.22
CA GLY A 425 -14.06 -11.55 -1.54
C GLY A 425 -14.11 -13.01 -1.97
N LEU A 426 -13.75 -13.93 -1.08
CA LEU A 426 -13.88 -15.37 -1.34
C LEU A 426 -15.35 -15.80 -1.52
N PHE A 427 -16.25 -15.29 -0.68
CA PHE A 427 -17.69 -15.54 -0.82
C PHE A 427 -18.21 -15.06 -2.18
N ALA A 428 -17.86 -13.85 -2.58
CA ALA A 428 -18.30 -13.25 -3.85
C ALA A 428 -17.78 -14.03 -5.06
N LEU A 429 -16.51 -14.41 -5.06
CA LEU A 429 -15.93 -15.23 -6.14
C LEU A 429 -16.61 -16.59 -6.23
N GLN A 430 -16.84 -17.26 -5.09
CA GLN A 430 -17.54 -18.54 -5.06
C GLN A 430 -18.98 -18.41 -5.54
N TYR A 431 -19.70 -17.34 -5.10
CA TYR A 431 -21.05 -17.07 -5.55
C TYR A 431 -21.12 -16.87 -7.07
N MET A 432 -20.20 -16.09 -7.63
CA MET A 432 -20.11 -15.87 -9.08
C MET A 432 -19.73 -17.15 -9.84
N MET A 433 -18.86 -17.99 -9.29
CA MET A 433 -18.53 -19.30 -9.88
C MET A 433 -19.75 -20.22 -9.90
N ASP A 434 -20.49 -20.32 -8.80
CA ASP A 434 -21.69 -21.16 -8.67
C ASP A 434 -22.83 -20.70 -9.59
N HIS A 435 -22.87 -19.39 -9.94
CA HIS A 435 -23.88 -18.77 -10.82
C HIS A 435 -23.29 -18.25 -12.14
N ALA A 436 -22.10 -18.74 -12.54
CA ALA A 436 -21.37 -18.19 -13.69
C ALA A 436 -22.16 -18.17 -15.00
N LYS A 437 -23.09 -19.12 -15.20
CA LYS A 437 -23.91 -19.19 -16.39
C LYS A 437 -25.01 -18.11 -16.38
N GLU A 438 -25.67 -17.91 -15.25
CA GLU A 438 -26.73 -16.93 -15.08
C GLU A 438 -26.19 -15.51 -15.14
N MET A 439 -25.00 -15.29 -14.62
CA MET A 439 -24.32 -14.01 -14.55
C MET A 439 -23.44 -13.71 -15.78
N ASP A 440 -23.42 -14.59 -16.78
CA ASP A 440 -22.54 -14.48 -17.98
C ASP A 440 -21.05 -14.27 -17.63
N MET A 441 -20.61 -14.91 -16.55
CA MET A 441 -19.23 -14.79 -16.03
C MET A 441 -18.26 -15.82 -16.62
N GLY A 442 -18.74 -16.83 -17.33
CA GLY A 442 -17.92 -18.00 -17.77
C GLY A 442 -16.76 -17.67 -18.71
N LYS A 443 -16.71 -16.44 -19.27
CA LYS A 443 -15.59 -15.97 -20.09
C LYS A 443 -14.50 -15.27 -19.27
N VAL A 444 -14.83 -14.78 -18.10
CA VAL A 444 -13.96 -13.92 -17.27
C VAL A 444 -13.59 -14.57 -15.94
N LEU A 445 -14.38 -15.55 -15.50
CA LEU A 445 -14.14 -16.29 -14.26
C LEU A 445 -14.34 -17.79 -14.52
N PRO A 446 -13.26 -18.59 -14.58
CA PRO A 446 -13.39 -20.05 -14.62
C PRO A 446 -14.16 -20.57 -13.40
N SER A 447 -15.06 -21.55 -13.61
CA SER A 447 -16.01 -22.00 -12.58
C SER A 447 -16.10 -23.52 -12.44
N ASP A 448 -15.08 -24.24 -12.91
CA ASP A 448 -14.95 -25.67 -12.71
C ASP A 448 -14.31 -26.02 -11.35
N GLU A 449 -14.34 -27.29 -10.97
CA GLU A 449 -13.74 -27.77 -9.72
C GLU A 449 -12.23 -27.44 -9.60
N ALA A 450 -11.52 -27.35 -10.72
CA ALA A 450 -10.11 -27.01 -10.73
C ALA A 450 -9.91 -25.53 -10.38
N ALA A 451 -10.70 -24.64 -10.96
CA ALA A 451 -10.68 -23.20 -10.64
C ALA A 451 -11.02 -22.94 -9.17
N GLU A 452 -12.00 -23.66 -8.63
CA GLU A 452 -12.35 -23.58 -7.21
C GLU A 452 -11.19 -24.02 -6.30
N ARG A 453 -10.54 -25.16 -6.61
CA ARG A 453 -9.34 -25.57 -5.86
C ARG A 453 -8.21 -24.56 -5.97
N GLN A 454 -8.01 -23.99 -7.16
CA GLN A 454 -6.99 -22.94 -7.38
C GLN A 454 -7.26 -21.70 -6.54
N LEU A 455 -8.50 -21.24 -6.48
CA LEU A 455 -8.89 -20.08 -5.66
C LEU A 455 -8.50 -20.29 -4.19
N TYR A 456 -9.01 -21.35 -3.56
CA TYR A 456 -8.81 -21.58 -2.12
C TYR A 456 -7.38 -22.00 -1.76
N THR A 457 -6.70 -22.73 -2.65
CA THR A 457 -5.30 -23.13 -2.40
C THR A 457 -4.36 -21.92 -2.53
N THR A 458 -4.58 -21.07 -3.51
CA THR A 458 -3.79 -19.84 -3.70
C THR A 458 -4.05 -18.85 -2.56
N TYR A 459 -5.31 -18.70 -2.14
CA TYR A 459 -5.66 -17.92 -0.95
C TYR A 459 -4.94 -18.43 0.30
N LEU A 460 -4.91 -19.76 0.54
CA LEU A 460 -4.18 -20.33 1.68
C LEU A 460 -2.69 -19.96 1.65
N ALA A 461 -2.05 -19.98 0.48
CA ALA A 461 -0.67 -19.52 0.33
C ALA A 461 -0.51 -18.02 0.66
N SER A 462 -1.49 -17.20 0.29
CA SER A 462 -1.50 -15.75 0.51
C SER A 462 -1.57 -15.40 1.99
N ILE A 463 -2.23 -16.21 2.82
CA ILE A 463 -2.27 -16.06 4.28
C ILE A 463 -0.84 -16.01 4.85
N PHE A 464 0.00 -16.98 4.48
CA PHE A 464 1.38 -17.03 4.98
C PHE A 464 2.23 -15.85 4.52
N ARG A 465 1.98 -15.33 3.30
CA ARG A 465 2.68 -14.15 2.79
C ARG A 465 2.37 -12.91 3.63
N SER A 466 1.10 -12.63 3.88
CA SER A 466 0.68 -11.45 4.64
C SER A 466 1.13 -11.51 6.11
N LEU A 467 1.10 -12.69 6.72
CA LEU A 467 1.53 -12.88 8.11
C LEU A 467 3.03 -12.61 8.36
N ARG A 468 3.87 -12.58 7.32
CA ARG A 468 5.30 -12.22 7.46
C ARG A 468 5.52 -10.77 7.88
N PHE A 469 4.56 -9.88 7.61
CA PHE A 469 4.60 -8.49 8.05
C PHE A 469 4.16 -8.30 9.50
N GLY A 470 3.70 -9.38 10.14
CA GLY A 470 3.30 -9.39 11.55
C GLY A 470 1.80 -9.11 11.76
N ILE A 471 1.34 -9.41 12.98
CA ILE A 471 -0.07 -9.22 13.38
C ILE A 471 -0.34 -7.86 14.05
N SER A 472 0.63 -6.94 14.05
CA SER A 472 0.39 -5.52 14.36
C SER A 472 -0.25 -4.79 13.19
N GLU A 473 -0.04 -5.28 11.98
CA GLU A 473 -0.69 -4.83 10.76
C GLU A 473 -2.11 -5.39 10.64
N ALA A 474 -3.04 -4.57 10.13
CA ALA A 474 -4.46 -4.93 9.99
C ALA A 474 -4.66 -6.18 9.13
N HIS A 475 -4.03 -6.24 7.95
CA HIS A 475 -4.07 -7.41 7.07
C HIS A 475 -3.51 -8.66 7.74
N GLY A 476 -2.32 -8.57 8.38
CA GLY A 476 -1.74 -9.70 9.09
C GLY A 476 -2.61 -10.20 10.25
N LYS A 477 -3.28 -9.28 10.94
CA LYS A 477 -4.24 -9.59 12.00
C LYS A 477 -5.47 -10.31 11.43
N GLY A 478 -6.04 -9.80 10.35
CA GLY A 478 -7.14 -10.41 9.62
C GLY A 478 -6.81 -11.82 9.11
N MET A 479 -5.63 -12.00 8.50
CA MET A 479 -5.17 -13.31 8.02
C MET A 479 -4.97 -14.32 9.16
N ALA A 480 -4.56 -13.88 10.35
CA ALA A 480 -4.48 -14.77 11.51
C ALA A 480 -5.87 -15.25 11.97
N ILE A 481 -6.88 -14.37 11.96
CA ILE A 481 -8.28 -14.73 12.23
C ILE A 481 -8.73 -15.81 11.23
N GLN A 482 -8.57 -15.53 9.94
CA GLN A 482 -8.98 -16.40 8.84
C GLN A 482 -8.33 -17.77 8.96
N PHE A 483 -7.01 -17.83 9.11
CA PHE A 483 -6.29 -19.09 9.25
C PHE A 483 -6.79 -19.91 10.44
N ASN A 484 -6.85 -19.30 11.63
CA ASN A 484 -7.23 -20.01 12.85
C ASN A 484 -8.68 -20.49 12.82
N TYR A 485 -9.60 -19.66 12.29
CA TYR A 485 -11.01 -20.04 12.14
C TYR A 485 -11.16 -21.24 11.18
N LEU A 486 -10.61 -21.13 9.99
CA LEU A 486 -10.70 -22.18 8.96
C LEU A 486 -10.01 -23.47 9.41
N PHE A 487 -8.90 -23.36 10.15
CA PHE A 487 -8.19 -24.49 10.73
C PHE A 487 -9.02 -25.18 11.82
N ASP A 488 -9.66 -24.42 12.73
CA ASP A 488 -10.53 -24.94 13.79
C ASP A 488 -11.78 -25.64 13.21
N LYS A 489 -12.30 -25.17 12.06
CA LYS A 489 -13.40 -25.82 11.31
C LYS A 489 -12.94 -27.03 10.50
N GLY A 490 -11.64 -27.31 10.42
CA GLY A 490 -11.07 -28.37 9.60
C GLY A 490 -11.21 -28.11 8.10
N ALA A 491 -11.38 -26.84 7.69
CA ALA A 491 -11.36 -26.40 6.31
C ALA A 491 -9.93 -26.21 5.78
N ILE A 492 -8.98 -25.94 6.68
CA ILE A 492 -7.55 -26.09 6.45
C ILE A 492 -7.07 -27.31 7.21
N GLU A 493 -6.37 -28.20 6.52
CA GLU A 493 -5.80 -29.42 7.09
C GLU A 493 -4.28 -29.30 7.18
N ARG A 494 -3.68 -29.98 8.16
CA ARG A 494 -2.23 -30.06 8.33
C ARG A 494 -1.77 -31.52 8.36
N LYS A 495 -0.83 -31.83 7.47
CA LYS A 495 -0.18 -33.14 7.41
C LYS A 495 1.32 -32.94 7.23
N ASN A 496 2.14 -33.56 8.07
CA ASN A 496 3.62 -33.49 7.98
C ASN A 496 4.17 -32.05 7.85
N ASP A 497 3.62 -31.12 8.64
CA ASP A 497 4.01 -29.69 8.65
C ASP A 497 3.66 -28.89 7.40
N THR A 498 2.96 -29.45 6.44
CA THR A 498 2.38 -28.77 5.29
C THR A 498 0.87 -28.67 5.42
N PHE A 499 0.29 -27.74 4.67
CA PHE A 499 -1.13 -27.43 4.71
C PHE A 499 -1.80 -27.70 3.36
N SER A 500 -3.08 -27.99 3.41
CA SER A 500 -3.97 -28.11 2.26
C SER A 500 -5.37 -27.64 2.65
N ILE A 501 -6.18 -27.33 1.66
CA ILE A 501 -7.61 -27.08 1.87
C ILE A 501 -8.38 -28.40 1.93
N ASN A 502 -9.45 -28.42 2.73
CA ASN A 502 -10.49 -29.44 2.65
C ASN A 502 -11.64 -28.90 1.78
N VAL A 503 -11.73 -29.38 0.54
CA VAL A 503 -12.67 -28.87 -0.47
C VAL A 503 -14.12 -29.00 -0.02
N ASP A 504 -14.46 -30.06 0.71
CA ASP A 504 -15.84 -30.32 1.19
C ASP A 504 -16.28 -29.32 2.28
N LYS A 505 -15.31 -28.70 2.98
CA LYS A 505 -15.58 -27.84 4.15
C LYS A 505 -15.33 -26.36 3.89
N ILE A 506 -14.44 -26.03 2.96
CA ILE A 506 -13.92 -24.64 2.84
C ILE A 506 -15.03 -23.64 2.51
N LYS A 507 -15.92 -23.97 1.57
CA LYS A 507 -17.03 -23.09 1.18
C LYS A 507 -17.91 -22.70 2.38
N GLN A 508 -18.38 -23.70 3.13
CA GLN A 508 -19.24 -23.46 4.27
C GLN A 508 -18.53 -22.70 5.38
N ALA A 509 -17.24 -23.01 5.63
CA ALA A 509 -16.46 -22.32 6.65
C ALA A 509 -16.21 -20.84 6.30
N VAL A 510 -16.02 -20.52 5.02
CA VAL A 510 -15.93 -19.12 4.51
C VAL A 510 -17.26 -18.40 4.72
N ILE A 511 -18.40 -19.01 4.33
CA ILE A 511 -19.75 -18.43 4.54
C ILE A 511 -20.01 -18.17 6.04
N ASP A 512 -19.61 -19.09 6.91
CA ASP A 512 -19.85 -18.96 8.35
C ASP A 512 -18.99 -17.82 8.95
N LEU A 513 -17.71 -17.72 8.55
CA LEU A 513 -16.83 -16.64 8.99
C LEU A 513 -17.31 -15.29 8.47
N ASP A 514 -17.69 -15.21 7.18
CA ASP A 514 -18.22 -13.99 6.57
C ASP A 514 -19.47 -13.50 7.31
N ARG A 515 -20.39 -14.42 7.64
CA ARG A 515 -21.58 -14.10 8.45
C ARG A 515 -21.20 -13.52 9.81
N GLU A 516 -20.22 -14.08 10.49
CA GLU A 516 -19.77 -13.59 11.79
C GLU A 516 -19.18 -12.19 11.68
N LEU A 517 -18.32 -11.94 10.69
CA LEU A 517 -17.68 -10.63 10.44
C LEU A 517 -18.71 -9.55 10.10
N LEU A 518 -19.55 -9.82 9.11
CA LEU A 518 -20.62 -8.90 8.68
C LEU A 518 -21.60 -8.58 9.82
N THR A 519 -21.92 -9.58 10.66
CA THR A 519 -22.79 -9.37 11.83
C THR A 519 -22.12 -8.51 12.89
N VAL A 520 -20.83 -8.69 13.14
CA VAL A 520 -20.05 -7.84 14.07
C VAL A 520 -20.09 -6.38 13.62
N GLU A 521 -19.95 -6.13 12.32
CA GLU A 521 -20.02 -4.79 11.76
C GLU A 521 -21.45 -4.22 11.79
N ALA A 522 -22.44 -4.99 11.35
CA ALA A 522 -23.84 -4.57 11.31
C ALA A 522 -24.39 -4.15 12.69
N LEU A 523 -23.92 -4.83 13.73
CA LEU A 523 -24.31 -4.56 15.12
C LEU A 523 -23.36 -3.60 15.85
N GLY A 524 -22.29 -3.13 15.22
CA GLY A 524 -21.25 -2.33 15.87
C GLY A 524 -20.71 -3.02 17.14
N ASN A 525 -20.61 -4.36 17.10
CA ASN A 525 -20.34 -5.17 18.27
C ASN A 525 -18.85 -5.18 18.65
N TYR A 526 -18.40 -4.14 19.36
CA TYR A 526 -17.02 -4.02 19.83
C TYR A 526 -16.54 -5.22 20.64
N GLN A 527 -17.38 -5.78 21.52
CA GLN A 527 -16.98 -6.93 22.36
C GLN A 527 -16.84 -8.20 21.52
N GLY A 528 -17.70 -8.41 20.51
CA GLY A 528 -17.59 -9.49 19.55
C GLY A 528 -16.31 -9.40 18.73
N ALA A 529 -16.02 -8.20 18.19
CA ALA A 529 -14.78 -7.92 17.47
C ALA A 529 -13.55 -8.18 18.35
N LYS A 530 -13.56 -7.65 19.58
CA LYS A 530 -12.46 -7.86 20.53
C LYS A 530 -12.22 -9.34 20.83
N LYS A 531 -13.27 -10.11 21.08
CA LYS A 531 -13.18 -11.56 21.31
C LYS A 531 -12.56 -12.27 20.10
N MET A 532 -13.01 -11.95 18.89
CA MET A 532 -12.47 -12.53 17.66
C MET A 532 -10.98 -12.23 17.49
N LEU A 533 -10.58 -11.00 17.72
CA LEU A 533 -9.17 -10.58 17.65
C LEU A 533 -8.30 -11.23 18.73
N ASP A 534 -8.79 -11.34 19.96
CA ASP A 534 -8.04 -11.93 21.08
C ASP A 534 -7.89 -13.46 20.93
N GLU A 535 -8.91 -14.16 20.44
CA GLU A 535 -8.92 -15.63 20.33
C GLU A 535 -8.33 -16.15 19.01
N LEU A 536 -8.57 -15.44 17.91
CA LEU A 536 -8.20 -15.87 16.56
C LEU A 536 -7.10 -15.01 15.92
N GLY A 537 -7.03 -13.70 16.22
CA GLY A 537 -6.02 -12.79 15.67
C GLY A 537 -4.62 -12.98 16.26
N VAL A 538 -4.19 -14.23 16.46
CA VAL A 538 -2.96 -14.62 17.17
C VAL A 538 -2.14 -15.63 16.38
N ILE A 539 -0.83 -15.66 16.57
CA ILE A 539 0.03 -16.67 15.93
C ILE A 539 0.08 -17.93 16.80
N ARG A 540 -0.77 -18.90 16.48
CA ARG A 540 -0.81 -20.20 17.15
C ARG A 540 0.36 -21.11 16.74
N PRO A 541 0.69 -22.19 17.52
CA PRO A 541 1.88 -23.01 17.26
C PRO A 541 2.01 -23.57 15.83
N PRO A 542 0.93 -24.09 15.17
CA PRO A 542 1.03 -24.57 13.79
C PRO A 542 1.47 -23.47 12.82
N LEU A 543 0.89 -22.26 12.98
CA LEU A 543 1.17 -21.10 12.18
C LEU A 543 2.59 -20.57 12.45
N ARG A 544 3.02 -20.52 13.73
CA ARG A 544 4.38 -20.13 14.12
C ARG A 544 5.42 -21.00 13.41
N LYS A 545 5.24 -22.33 13.48
CA LYS A 545 6.18 -23.26 12.84
C LYS A 545 6.28 -23.05 11.33
N ALA A 546 5.17 -22.78 10.66
CA ALA A 546 5.17 -22.48 9.23
C ALA A 546 5.95 -21.19 8.93
N LEU A 547 5.69 -20.12 9.68
CA LEU A 547 6.36 -18.83 9.49
C LEU A 547 7.87 -18.91 9.76
N ASP A 548 8.29 -19.63 10.80
CA ASP A 548 9.71 -19.86 11.11
C ASP A 548 10.44 -20.61 9.97
N GLY A 549 9.72 -21.43 9.20
CA GLY A 549 10.23 -22.12 8.01
C GLY A 549 10.45 -21.27 6.78
N LEU A 550 10.02 -19.99 6.79
CA LEU A 550 10.11 -19.07 5.64
C LEU A 550 11.43 -18.28 5.58
N GLU A 551 12.37 -18.53 6.47
CA GLU A 551 13.68 -17.87 6.45
C GLU A 551 14.36 -18.06 5.08
N GLY A 552 14.99 -16.99 4.56
CA GLY A 552 15.68 -16.99 3.28
C GLY A 552 14.79 -16.78 2.05
N ILE A 553 13.44 -16.76 2.20
CA ILE A 553 12.54 -16.32 1.12
C ILE A 553 12.54 -14.79 1.11
N PRO A 554 12.64 -14.14 -0.07
CA PRO A 554 12.53 -12.69 -0.17
C PRO A 554 11.25 -12.15 0.50
N THR A 555 11.35 -10.98 1.10
CA THR A 555 10.20 -10.29 1.70
C THR A 555 9.40 -9.59 0.63
N ASP A 556 10.09 -8.97 -0.34
CA ASP A 556 9.49 -8.29 -1.47
C ASP A 556 10.39 -8.35 -2.71
N ILE A 557 10.05 -7.61 -3.76
CA ILE A 557 10.82 -7.47 -4.99
C ILE A 557 11.64 -6.17 -4.99
N GLU A 558 12.75 -6.20 -5.73
CA GLU A 558 13.47 -5.02 -6.21
C GLU A 558 13.19 -4.90 -7.72
N PRO A 559 12.28 -4.02 -8.17
CA PRO A 559 11.93 -3.91 -9.57
C PRO A 559 13.10 -3.33 -10.39
N ILE A 560 13.36 -3.94 -11.55
CA ILE A 560 14.26 -3.44 -12.57
C ILE A 560 13.40 -3.02 -13.76
N PHE A 561 13.23 -1.73 -13.97
CA PHE A 561 12.32 -1.16 -14.97
C PHE A 561 12.92 -1.22 -16.37
N VAL A 562 12.94 -2.42 -16.98
CA VAL A 562 13.66 -2.70 -18.22
C VAL A 562 13.19 -1.82 -19.37
N THR A 563 11.87 -1.65 -19.54
CA THR A 563 11.32 -0.80 -20.61
C THR A 563 11.71 0.66 -20.43
N ALA A 564 11.63 1.19 -19.20
CA ALA A 564 12.05 2.57 -18.94
C ALA A 564 13.55 2.78 -19.18
N ASP A 565 14.39 1.81 -18.82
CA ASP A 565 15.84 1.89 -19.02
C ASP A 565 16.25 1.77 -20.49
N GLU A 566 15.49 1.04 -21.30
CA GLU A 566 15.71 0.96 -22.76
C GLU A 566 15.28 2.25 -23.48
N LEU A 567 14.15 2.84 -23.06
CA LEU A 567 13.63 4.08 -23.68
C LEU A 567 14.43 5.32 -23.27
N THR A 568 14.90 5.36 -22.04
CA THR A 568 15.71 6.47 -21.49
C THR A 568 16.92 5.91 -20.76
N PRO A 569 17.99 5.54 -21.47
CA PRO A 569 19.17 4.97 -20.84
C PRO A 569 19.75 5.95 -19.81
N VAL A 570 19.70 5.57 -18.53
CA VAL A 570 20.46 6.29 -17.50
C VAL A 570 21.93 6.02 -17.81
N ALA A 571 22.76 7.06 -17.85
CA ALA A 571 24.19 6.88 -17.87
C ALA A 571 24.55 5.94 -16.71
N LYS A 572 24.92 4.70 -17.02
CA LYS A 572 25.07 3.61 -16.06
C LYS A 572 26.04 4.00 -14.95
N ALA A 573 25.55 4.58 -13.89
CA ALA A 573 26.19 4.42 -12.60
C ALA A 573 26.03 2.92 -12.28
N GLU A 574 27.13 2.16 -12.47
CA GLU A 574 27.21 0.70 -12.44
C GLU A 574 26.44 0.07 -11.26
N LEU A 575 25.16 -0.15 -11.42
CA LEU A 575 24.34 -1.06 -10.63
C LEU A 575 24.27 -2.39 -11.41
N ALA A 576 25.40 -3.06 -11.55
CA ALA A 576 25.38 -4.44 -12.02
C ALA A 576 24.89 -5.34 -10.88
N PRO A 577 23.82 -6.13 -11.06
CA PRO A 577 23.39 -7.09 -10.05
C PRO A 577 24.53 -8.08 -9.80
N VAL A 578 24.85 -8.29 -8.52
CA VAL A 578 25.78 -9.34 -8.09
C VAL A 578 25.18 -10.68 -8.53
N LYS A 579 25.76 -11.31 -9.55
CA LYS A 579 25.37 -12.65 -10.00
C LYS A 579 25.42 -13.59 -8.79
N ALA A 580 24.27 -14.08 -8.35
CA ALA A 580 24.17 -15.13 -7.36
C ALA A 580 24.99 -16.34 -7.85
N LYS A 581 26.11 -16.63 -7.20
CA LYS A 581 26.84 -17.89 -7.43
C LYS A 581 25.97 -19.02 -6.90
N HIS A 582 25.30 -19.73 -7.81
CA HIS A 582 24.73 -21.02 -7.49
C HIS A 582 25.87 -21.92 -6.95
N ARG A 583 25.92 -22.12 -5.64
CA ARG A 583 26.68 -23.23 -5.07
C ARG A 583 25.96 -24.52 -5.47
N LYS A 584 26.53 -25.21 -6.46
CA LYS A 584 26.24 -26.63 -6.66
C LYS A 584 26.68 -27.37 -5.38
N LYS A 585 25.74 -27.94 -4.70
CA LYS A 585 25.88 -29.20 -3.95
C LYS A 585 24.53 -29.93 -4.00
#